data_d5aad0fd799f51973a8275b886d75ef8
#
_entry.id   d5aad0fd799f51973a8275b886d75ef8
#
_cell.length_a   1.000
_cell.length_b   1.000
_cell.length_c   1.000
_cell.angle_alpha   90.00
_cell.angle_beta   90.00
_cell.angle_gamma   90.00
#
_symmetry.space_group_name_H-M   'P 1'
#
loop_
_entity.id
_entity.type
_entity.pdbx_description
1 polymer ?
#
loop_
_entity_poly.entity_id
_entity_poly.type
_entity_poly.pdbx_seq_one_letter_code
_entity_poly.pdbx_strand_id
1 'polypeptide(L)'
;MKKTGKNHQTNRNRVRLTPDSAVPQEAAPSDWSQIKHFNPREFTCKCDGLCDHTDCISPEFVAKLDMIREQIGLPITIVSGTRCERHNRKVGGKERSAHVPWTGASHAADIRCADSMFRFAFLTAALPLFGRIGIGKDFIHVDDDADLPQCVIWVY
;
A
#
# COMPACT_ATOMS: atom_id res chain seq x y z
N MET A 1 -8.56 -6.25 59.27
CA MET A 1 -8.52 -6.95 57.96
C MET A 1 -8.02 -5.98 56.91
N LYS A 2 -6.75 -6.10 56.49
CA LYS A 2 -6.12 -5.22 55.46
C LYS A 2 -6.16 -5.96 54.12
N LYS A 3 -6.87 -5.42 53.11
CA LYS A 3 -6.87 -5.92 51.72
C LYS A 3 -5.67 -5.33 50.97
N THR A 4 -4.71 -6.17 50.64
CA THR A 4 -3.58 -5.83 49.76
C THR A 4 -4.02 -5.91 48.33
N GLY A 5 -4.10 -4.77 47.65
CA GLY A 5 -4.33 -4.69 46.20
C GLY A 5 -3.08 -5.12 45.45
N LYS A 6 -3.18 -6.16 44.61
CA LYS A 6 -2.13 -6.55 43.66
C LYS A 6 -2.21 -5.65 42.43
N ASN A 7 -1.20 -4.80 42.26
CA ASN A 7 -0.97 -4.04 41.05
C ASN A 7 -0.53 -5.02 39.92
N HIS A 8 -1.37 -5.22 38.92
CA HIS A 8 -1.01 -5.94 37.68
C HIS A 8 -0.35 -4.94 36.75
N GLN A 9 0.97 -4.85 36.77
CA GLN A 9 1.75 -4.16 35.77
C GLN A 9 1.80 -5.04 34.51
N THR A 10 0.99 -4.71 33.50
CA THR A 10 1.11 -5.31 32.17
C THR A 10 2.36 -4.76 31.49
N ASN A 11 3.42 -5.56 31.51
CA ASN A 11 4.65 -5.31 30.77
C ASN A 11 4.34 -5.48 29.26
N ARG A 12 4.03 -4.37 28.59
CA ARG A 12 3.92 -4.35 27.12
C ARG A 12 5.32 -4.32 26.55
N ASN A 13 5.88 -5.50 26.26
CA ASN A 13 7.07 -5.63 25.44
C ASN A 13 6.79 -5.03 24.06
N ARG A 14 7.19 -3.78 23.89
CA ARG A 14 7.20 -3.12 22.58
C ARG A 14 8.38 -3.69 21.79
N VAL A 15 8.12 -4.64 20.90
CA VAL A 15 9.12 -5.09 19.93
C VAL A 15 9.46 -3.87 19.06
N ARG A 16 10.67 -3.33 19.24
CA ARG A 16 11.23 -2.35 18.31
C ARG A 16 11.79 -3.14 17.12
N LEU A 17 11.03 -3.17 16.05
CA LEU A 17 11.58 -3.53 14.74
C LEU A 17 12.39 -2.34 14.25
N THR A 18 13.70 -2.41 14.37
CA THR A 18 14.60 -1.48 13.68
C THR A 18 14.70 -1.93 12.22
N PRO A 19 14.45 -1.09 11.23
CA PRO A 19 14.70 -1.41 9.84
C PRO A 19 16.20 -1.28 9.55
N ASP A 20 16.99 -2.23 10.04
CA ASP A 20 18.43 -2.24 9.82
C ASP A 20 18.81 -3.43 8.93
N SER A 21 18.37 -3.36 7.68
CA SER A 21 18.95 -4.01 6.51
C SER A 21 18.41 -3.31 5.26
N ALA A 22 18.80 -2.05 5.10
CA ALA A 22 18.55 -1.37 3.84
C ALA A 22 19.38 -2.05 2.75
N VAL A 23 18.73 -2.85 1.91
CA VAL A 23 19.21 -3.12 0.56
C VAL A 23 19.44 -1.74 -0.07
N PRO A 24 20.59 -1.46 -0.73
CA PRO A 24 20.81 -0.20 -1.42
C PRO A 24 19.67 0.03 -2.39
N GLN A 25 18.75 0.92 -2.04
CA GLN A 25 17.72 1.38 -2.97
C GLN A 25 18.41 2.31 -3.95
N GLU A 26 18.67 1.84 -5.16
CA GLU A 26 18.79 2.75 -6.29
C GLU A 26 17.59 3.70 -6.24
N ALA A 27 17.83 4.98 -6.48
CA ALA A 27 16.77 5.98 -6.45
C ALA A 27 15.62 5.51 -7.36
N ALA A 28 14.42 5.38 -6.80
CA ALA A 28 13.25 4.98 -7.56
C ALA A 28 13.04 5.97 -8.71
N PRO A 29 12.63 5.51 -9.92
CA PRO A 29 12.47 6.36 -11.07
C PRO A 29 11.43 7.45 -10.78
N SER A 30 11.78 8.70 -11.08
CA SER A 30 10.89 9.86 -10.93
C SER A 30 9.88 9.99 -12.09
N ASP A 31 9.95 9.10 -13.06
CA ASP A 31 9.10 9.08 -14.24
C ASP A 31 8.74 7.66 -14.70
N TRP A 32 7.85 7.55 -15.66
CA TRP A 32 7.36 6.29 -16.20
C TRP A 32 8.32 5.56 -17.14
N SER A 33 9.44 6.15 -17.52
CA SER A 33 10.34 5.61 -18.57
C SER A 33 10.99 4.28 -18.20
N GLN A 34 11.14 4.02 -16.91
CA GLN A 34 11.78 2.79 -16.39
C GLN A 34 10.78 1.74 -15.91
N ILE A 35 9.48 2.04 -15.91
CA ILE A 35 8.43 1.11 -15.50
C ILE A 35 8.07 0.24 -16.70
N LYS A 36 8.28 -1.09 -16.58
CA LYS A 36 8.17 -2.03 -17.70
C LYS A 36 6.79 -2.65 -17.81
N HIS A 37 6.13 -2.89 -16.70
CA HIS A 37 4.97 -3.79 -16.63
C HIS A 37 3.65 -3.08 -16.38
N PHE A 38 3.66 -1.80 -16.10
CA PHE A 38 2.47 -1.02 -15.81
C PHE A 38 2.31 0.18 -16.70
N ASN A 39 1.05 0.58 -16.91
CA ASN A 39 0.67 1.79 -17.63
C ASN A 39 -0.08 2.73 -16.66
N PRO A 40 0.14 4.06 -16.69
CA PRO A 40 -0.57 5.02 -15.85
C PRO A 40 -2.08 4.83 -15.83
N ARG A 41 -2.68 4.47 -16.96
CA ARG A 41 -4.13 4.25 -17.10
C ARG A 41 -4.69 3.14 -16.20
N GLU A 42 -3.86 2.18 -15.79
CA GLU A 42 -4.30 1.12 -14.88
C GLU A 42 -4.64 1.67 -13.48
N PHE A 43 -4.05 2.81 -13.13
CA PHE A 43 -4.23 3.47 -11.83
C PHE A 43 -5.24 4.62 -11.85
N THR A 44 -5.86 4.88 -12.99
CA THR A 44 -6.83 5.98 -13.15
C THR A 44 -8.04 5.80 -12.22
N CYS A 45 -8.55 6.93 -11.72
CA CYS A 45 -9.75 6.95 -10.88
C CYS A 45 -10.97 6.39 -11.64
N LYS A 46 -11.68 5.46 -11.01
CA LYS A 46 -12.88 4.79 -11.59
C LYS A 46 -14.19 5.53 -11.24
N CYS A 47 -14.21 6.85 -11.34
CA CYS A 47 -15.36 7.67 -10.99
C CYS A 47 -16.26 8.05 -12.19
N ASP A 48 -16.26 7.24 -13.26
CA ASP A 48 -17.08 7.45 -14.46
C ASP A 48 -16.78 8.79 -15.18
N GLY A 49 -15.51 9.19 -15.24
CA GLY A 49 -15.06 10.41 -15.93
C GLY A 49 -15.39 11.73 -15.22
N LEU A 50 -15.75 11.67 -13.95
CA LEU A 50 -16.15 12.84 -13.16
C LEU A 50 -14.97 13.59 -12.53
N CYS A 51 -13.73 13.17 -12.80
CA CYS A 51 -12.51 13.84 -12.39
C CYS A 51 -11.38 13.62 -13.39
N ASP A 52 -10.37 14.46 -13.33
CA ASP A 52 -9.20 14.49 -14.23
C ASP A 52 -7.99 13.73 -13.68
N HIS A 53 -8.21 12.79 -12.74
CA HIS A 53 -7.11 12.05 -12.10
C HIS A 53 -6.66 10.86 -12.97
N THR A 54 -6.13 11.15 -14.16
CA THR A 54 -5.65 10.13 -15.11
C THR A 54 -4.22 9.69 -14.81
N ASP A 55 -3.32 10.62 -14.42
CA ASP A 55 -1.90 10.34 -14.22
C ASP A 55 -1.42 10.82 -12.82
N CYS A 56 -2.28 10.64 -11.82
CA CYS A 56 -2.03 11.12 -10.46
C CYS A 56 -1.47 10.05 -9.50
N ILE A 57 -0.90 8.97 -10.01
CA ILE A 57 -0.19 7.98 -9.18
C ILE A 57 1.30 8.28 -9.20
N SER A 58 1.99 8.16 -8.04
CA SER A 58 3.44 8.33 -7.96
C SER A 58 4.18 7.28 -8.79
N PRO A 59 5.07 7.67 -9.72
CA PRO A 59 5.92 6.73 -10.45
C PRO A 59 6.82 5.92 -9.51
N GLU A 60 7.33 6.53 -8.43
CA GLU A 60 8.16 5.87 -7.42
C GLU A 60 7.39 4.76 -6.70
N PHE A 61 6.12 4.99 -6.40
CA PHE A 61 5.23 3.97 -5.84
C PHE A 61 5.04 2.81 -6.84
N VAL A 62 4.76 3.12 -8.11
CA VAL A 62 4.55 2.11 -9.14
C VAL A 62 5.81 1.33 -9.45
N ALA A 63 6.99 1.96 -9.38
CA ALA A 63 8.28 1.28 -9.55
C ALA A 63 8.47 0.14 -8.52
N LYS A 64 8.03 0.32 -7.27
CA LYS A 64 8.04 -0.75 -6.27
C LYS A 64 7.14 -1.92 -6.67
N LEU A 65 5.97 -1.66 -7.25
CA LEU A 65 5.09 -2.70 -7.77
C LEU A 65 5.71 -3.41 -8.99
N ASP A 66 6.42 -2.66 -9.85
CA ASP A 66 7.13 -3.19 -11.01
C ASP A 66 8.24 -4.16 -10.59
N MET A 67 9.02 -3.78 -9.56
CA MET A 67 10.03 -4.66 -8.94
C MET A 67 9.42 -5.95 -8.38
N ILE A 68 8.27 -5.85 -7.69
CA ILE A 68 7.57 -7.03 -7.17
C ILE A 68 7.16 -7.94 -8.32
N ARG A 69 6.56 -7.39 -9.37
CA ARG A 69 6.11 -8.15 -10.54
C ARG A 69 7.27 -8.88 -11.22
N GLU A 70 8.41 -8.20 -11.38
CA GLU A 70 9.64 -8.81 -11.91
C GLU A 70 10.12 -9.96 -11.01
N GLN A 71 10.13 -9.75 -9.68
CA GLN A 71 10.63 -10.73 -8.72
C GLN A 71 9.74 -11.97 -8.65
N ILE A 72 8.41 -11.83 -8.64
CA ILE A 72 7.50 -12.97 -8.50
C ILE A 72 7.21 -13.67 -9.84
N GLY A 73 7.48 -13.01 -10.98
CA GLY A 73 7.23 -13.55 -12.31
C GLY A 73 5.76 -13.79 -12.63
N LEU A 74 4.83 -13.18 -11.88
CA LEU A 74 3.39 -13.33 -12.03
C LEU A 74 2.72 -12.01 -12.41
N PRO A 75 1.62 -12.03 -13.19
CA PRO A 75 0.88 -10.81 -13.51
C PRO A 75 0.26 -10.20 -12.24
N ILE A 76 0.40 -8.88 -12.09
CA ILE A 76 -0.25 -8.10 -11.03
C ILE A 76 -1.39 -7.31 -11.67
N THR A 77 -2.61 -7.48 -11.17
CA THR A 77 -3.80 -6.77 -11.67
C THR A 77 -4.21 -5.68 -10.68
N ILE A 78 -4.27 -4.44 -11.13
CA ILE A 78 -4.71 -3.29 -10.33
C ILE A 78 -6.24 -3.26 -10.27
N VAL A 79 -6.78 -3.42 -9.08
CA VAL A 79 -8.23 -3.30 -8.81
C VAL A 79 -8.60 -1.84 -8.61
N SER A 80 -7.77 -1.09 -7.90
CA SER A 80 -7.96 0.34 -7.64
C SER A 80 -6.60 1.01 -7.47
N GLY A 81 -6.40 2.12 -8.12
CA GLY A 81 -5.26 3.03 -7.94
C GLY A 81 -5.73 4.34 -7.33
N THR A 82 -5.51 5.46 -8.02
CA THR A 82 -5.95 6.81 -7.62
C THR A 82 -7.46 6.88 -7.46
N ARG A 83 -7.91 7.62 -6.46
CA ARG A 83 -9.33 7.95 -6.23
C ARG A 83 -9.47 9.45 -6.00
N CYS A 84 -10.41 10.11 -6.67
CA CYS A 84 -10.84 11.42 -6.22
C CYS A 84 -11.59 11.30 -4.88
N GLU A 85 -11.65 12.36 -4.09
CA GLU A 85 -12.33 12.36 -2.79
C GLU A 85 -13.77 11.85 -2.87
N ARG A 86 -14.51 12.26 -3.92
CA ARG A 86 -15.90 11.84 -4.13
C ARG A 86 -15.98 10.32 -4.35
N HIS A 87 -15.10 9.75 -5.19
CA HIS A 87 -15.05 8.31 -5.42
C HIS A 87 -14.65 7.57 -4.14
N ASN A 88 -13.65 8.07 -3.42
CA ASN A 88 -13.21 7.50 -2.16
C ASN A 88 -14.35 7.42 -1.13
N ARG A 89 -15.12 8.50 -0.96
CA ARG A 89 -16.34 8.49 -0.11
C ARG A 89 -17.39 7.49 -0.60
N LYS A 90 -17.63 7.43 -1.91
CA LYS A 90 -18.62 6.50 -2.52
C LYS A 90 -18.31 5.04 -2.23
N VAL A 91 -17.02 4.65 -2.21
CA VAL A 91 -16.59 3.27 -1.94
C VAL A 91 -16.28 2.99 -0.46
N GLY A 92 -16.61 3.90 0.44
CA GLY A 92 -16.40 3.73 1.88
C GLY A 92 -14.95 3.84 2.33
N GLY A 93 -14.10 4.50 1.55
CA GLY A 93 -12.70 4.75 1.90
C GLY A 93 -12.56 5.68 3.11
N LYS A 94 -11.43 5.58 3.81
CA LYS A 94 -11.11 6.46 4.94
C LYS A 94 -10.99 7.91 4.47
N GLU A 95 -11.31 8.86 5.35
CA GLU A 95 -11.21 10.29 5.06
C GLU A 95 -9.80 10.66 4.60
N ARG A 96 -8.78 10.30 5.36
CA ARG A 96 -7.37 10.39 4.93
C ARG A 96 -6.93 9.05 4.33
N SER A 97 -6.95 8.98 3.02
CA SER A 97 -6.63 7.75 2.24
C SER A 97 -5.46 8.00 1.30
N ALA A 98 -4.49 7.10 1.27
CA ALA A 98 -3.35 7.14 0.35
C ALA A 98 -3.74 6.99 -1.14
N HIS A 99 -4.96 6.53 -1.43
CA HIS A 99 -5.51 6.53 -2.79
C HIS A 99 -5.87 7.93 -3.31
N VAL A 100 -6.06 8.91 -2.41
CA VAL A 100 -6.42 10.27 -2.80
C VAL A 100 -5.15 11.11 -2.95
N PRO A 101 -4.95 11.84 -4.06
CA PRO A 101 -3.73 12.60 -4.33
C PRO A 101 -3.71 13.93 -3.54
N TRP A 102 -3.59 13.86 -2.22
CA TRP A 102 -3.63 15.03 -1.32
C TRP A 102 -2.50 16.03 -1.59
N THR A 103 -1.35 15.53 -2.01
CA THR A 103 -0.13 16.34 -2.23
C THR A 103 0.32 16.33 -3.70
N GLY A 104 -0.60 16.03 -4.63
CA GLY A 104 -0.33 16.00 -6.07
C GLY A 104 -0.32 14.59 -6.66
N ALA A 105 0.12 13.57 -5.92
CA ALA A 105 0.07 12.17 -6.34
C ALA A 105 -0.58 11.28 -5.29
N SER A 106 -1.19 10.19 -5.72
CA SER A 106 -1.63 9.11 -4.85
C SER A 106 -0.52 8.08 -4.69
N HIS A 107 -0.53 7.38 -3.57
CA HIS A 107 0.53 6.48 -3.13
C HIS A 107 -0.01 5.11 -2.72
N ALA A 108 -1.09 4.64 -3.35
CA ALA A 108 -1.74 3.38 -2.99
C ALA A 108 -2.30 2.62 -4.19
N ALA A 109 -2.30 1.29 -4.08
CA ALA A 109 -3.02 0.42 -4.98
C ALA A 109 -3.66 -0.76 -4.24
N ASP A 110 -4.83 -1.17 -4.72
CA ASP A 110 -5.46 -2.43 -4.36
C ASP A 110 -5.15 -3.44 -5.49
N ILE A 111 -4.50 -4.54 -5.13
CA ILE A 111 -4.03 -5.59 -6.02
C ILE A 111 -5.01 -6.76 -5.94
N ARG A 112 -5.49 -7.28 -7.07
CA ARG A 112 -6.31 -8.50 -7.11
C ARG A 112 -5.55 -9.67 -6.52
N CYS A 113 -6.17 -10.37 -5.59
CA CYS A 113 -5.59 -11.51 -4.91
C CYS A 113 -6.66 -12.56 -4.61
N ALA A 114 -6.92 -13.46 -5.57
CA ALA A 114 -7.95 -14.48 -5.46
C ALA A 114 -7.43 -15.81 -4.88
N ASP A 115 -6.11 -16.06 -4.95
CA ASP A 115 -5.54 -17.32 -4.47
C ASP A 115 -4.42 -17.11 -3.43
N SER A 116 -4.17 -18.15 -2.63
CA SER A 116 -3.23 -18.11 -1.52
C SER A 116 -1.77 -18.20 -1.95
N MET A 117 -1.45 -18.79 -3.09
CA MET A 117 -0.08 -18.86 -3.60
C MET A 117 0.37 -17.48 -4.10
N PHE A 118 -0.46 -16.81 -4.88
CA PHE A 118 -0.20 -15.42 -5.27
C PHE A 118 -0.09 -14.52 -4.04
N ARG A 119 -1.00 -14.67 -3.06
CA ARG A 119 -0.97 -13.89 -1.82
C ARG A 119 0.36 -14.05 -1.08
N PHE A 120 0.83 -15.27 -0.93
CA PHE A 120 2.12 -15.55 -0.28
C PHE A 120 3.28 -14.92 -1.05
N ALA A 121 3.36 -15.15 -2.37
CA ALA A 121 4.44 -14.61 -3.21
C ALA A 121 4.45 -13.08 -3.18
N PHE A 122 3.27 -12.44 -3.37
CA PHE A 122 3.14 -10.99 -3.36
C PHE A 122 3.53 -10.40 -2.00
N LEU A 123 3.00 -10.92 -0.90
CA LEU A 123 3.31 -10.39 0.44
C LEU A 123 4.79 -10.55 0.80
N THR A 124 5.41 -11.67 0.44
CA THR A 124 6.84 -11.90 0.67
C THR A 124 7.69 -10.84 -0.04
N ALA A 125 7.35 -10.48 -1.28
CA ALA A 125 8.05 -9.45 -2.04
C ALA A 125 7.69 -8.02 -1.62
N ALA A 126 6.45 -7.78 -1.15
CA ALA A 126 5.95 -6.45 -0.79
C ALA A 126 6.42 -5.97 0.59
N LEU A 127 6.58 -6.89 1.55
CA LEU A 127 6.95 -6.54 2.94
C LEU A 127 8.23 -5.70 3.08
N PRO A 128 9.30 -5.92 2.30
CA PRO A 128 10.50 -5.07 2.36
C PRO A 128 10.31 -3.66 1.75
N LEU A 129 9.31 -3.48 0.89
CA LEU A 129 9.13 -2.27 0.07
C LEU A 129 8.02 -1.35 0.58
N PHE A 130 7.03 -1.91 1.30
CA PHE A 130 5.86 -1.17 1.78
C PHE A 130 5.72 -1.28 3.29
N GLY A 131 5.69 -0.14 3.95
CA GLY A 131 5.45 -0.04 5.39
C GLY A 131 3.97 -0.20 5.77
N ARG A 132 3.06 -0.27 4.81
CA ARG A 132 1.62 -0.29 5.02
C ARG A 132 0.97 -1.30 4.10
N ILE A 133 0.34 -2.33 4.68
CA ILE A 133 -0.29 -3.43 3.92
C ILE A 133 -1.65 -3.76 4.53
N GLY A 134 -2.69 -3.75 3.71
CA GLY A 134 -4.04 -4.18 4.06
C GLY A 134 -4.41 -5.49 3.38
N ILE A 135 -4.93 -6.46 4.13
CA ILE A 135 -5.29 -7.77 3.59
C ILE A 135 -6.81 -7.87 3.50
N GLY A 136 -7.33 -7.82 2.30
CA GLY A 136 -8.72 -8.09 1.97
C GLY A 136 -8.96 -9.56 1.61
N LYS A 137 -10.23 -9.93 1.45
CA LYS A 137 -10.62 -11.29 1.06
C LYS A 137 -10.04 -11.66 -0.31
N ASP A 138 -10.18 -10.77 -1.29
CA ASP A 138 -9.83 -10.97 -2.71
C ASP A 138 -8.91 -9.88 -3.27
N PHE A 139 -8.31 -9.07 -2.39
CA PHE A 139 -7.32 -8.06 -2.74
C PHE A 139 -6.27 -7.89 -1.63
N ILE A 140 -5.15 -7.28 -2.00
CA ILE A 140 -4.14 -6.77 -1.07
C ILE A 140 -3.99 -5.28 -1.35
N HIS A 141 -4.14 -4.46 -0.33
CA HIS A 141 -3.81 -3.05 -0.36
C HIS A 141 -2.35 -2.86 -0.01
N VAL A 142 -1.65 -2.01 -0.76
CA VAL A 142 -0.32 -1.51 -0.41
C VAL A 142 -0.28 0.00 -0.57
N ASP A 143 0.41 0.67 0.34
CA ASP A 143 0.69 2.09 0.23
C ASP A 143 2.04 2.47 0.87
N ASP A 144 2.61 3.60 0.43
CA ASP A 144 3.82 4.20 0.97
C ASP A 144 3.64 5.67 1.34
N ASP A 145 2.40 6.08 1.65
CA ASP A 145 2.08 7.44 2.10
C ASP A 145 2.78 7.72 3.45
N ALA A 146 3.82 8.57 3.40
CA ALA A 146 4.66 8.87 4.55
C ALA A 146 3.93 9.64 5.67
N ASP A 147 2.81 10.28 5.37
CA ASP A 147 1.99 11.02 6.35
C ASP A 147 1.08 10.10 7.17
N LEU A 148 1.04 8.81 6.86
CA LEU A 148 0.25 7.82 7.58
C LEU A 148 1.14 6.96 8.50
N PRO A 149 0.58 6.34 9.57
CA PRO A 149 1.35 5.47 10.46
C PRO A 149 2.04 4.33 9.70
N GLN A 150 3.36 4.21 9.84
CA GLN A 150 4.17 3.20 9.17
C GLN A 150 4.30 1.89 9.96
N CYS A 151 4.81 0.84 9.33
CA CYS A 151 5.03 -0.49 9.90
C CYS A 151 3.73 -1.12 10.42
N VAL A 152 2.67 -1.06 9.61
CA VAL A 152 1.34 -1.59 9.95
C VAL A 152 0.82 -2.55 8.90
N ILE A 153 0.23 -3.65 9.38
CA ILE A 153 -0.56 -4.59 8.58
C ILE A 153 -1.93 -4.71 9.24
N TRP A 154 -2.98 -4.67 8.42
CA TRP A 154 -4.35 -4.84 8.91
C TRP A 154 -5.16 -5.77 8.01
N VAL A 155 -6.31 -6.23 8.51
CA VAL A 155 -7.31 -7.02 7.77
C VAL A 155 -8.56 -6.18 7.61
N TYR A 156 -9.22 -6.30 6.46
CA TYR A 156 -10.50 -5.65 6.16
C TYR A 156 -11.67 -6.48 6.66
#